data_5104370a33e2fb1296924ac724d3e977
#
_entry.id   5104370a33e2fb1296924ac724d3e977
#
_cell.length_a   1.000
_cell.length_b   1.000
_cell.length_c   1.000
_cell.angle_alpha   90.00
_cell.angle_beta   90.00
_cell.angle_gamma   90.00
#
_symmetry.space_group_name_H-M   'P 1'
#
loop_
_entity.id
_entity.type
_entity.pdbx_description
1 polymer ?
#
loop_
_entity_poly.entity_id
_entity_poly.type
_entity_poly.pdbx_seq_one_letter_code
_entity_poly.pdbx_strand_id
1 'polypeptide(L)'
;MSRFLQAEIDLKALINNFQEIKALVKRVNSNIKIIAIVKADAYGHGAVEISKALENQHVDFLGVAFFEEALILRESGIKSLILLLFDREVDGVFKYNLTPVIFDIEYAKELSKEAQRRNTILPVHIKVETGMGRLGIHDNITDKIKEIAKMPNLRIEGIMSHLSKAEDFQWTMKQVNKLKKIKRNLKELNINPSFHISNSAALFYHEALFDAVRPGIMLYGYNTKNNNDKDLSENAFNLTPCMTVKTKILDIRKLPKGTPISYGKTFITKRESLIGVVPIGYADGYFRILSNKAKMIVKGKRANVVGTVCMDLTMIDLTEIQDVSIGDEVIILGFSGNEKITAWDIADWANTIPYEVLISLGSKAIRKYKK
;
A
#
# COMPACT_ATOMS: atom_id res chain seq x y z
N MET A 1 13.28 18.70 -20.03
CA MET A 1 12.19 19.45 -19.37
C MET A 1 11.72 18.64 -18.19
N SER A 2 11.71 19.22 -17.01
CA SER A 2 11.19 18.50 -15.83
C SER A 2 9.68 18.33 -15.99
N ARG A 3 9.18 17.08 -15.91
CA ARG A 3 7.75 16.82 -15.76
C ARG A 3 7.24 17.64 -14.56
N PHE A 4 6.16 18.38 -14.74
CA PHE A 4 5.60 19.22 -13.68
C PHE A 4 4.92 18.40 -12.58
N LEU A 5 4.65 17.11 -12.81
CA LEU A 5 3.99 16.23 -11.86
C LEU A 5 4.94 15.88 -10.71
N GLN A 6 4.56 16.24 -9.51
CA GLN A 6 5.32 16.00 -8.28
C GLN A 6 4.47 15.27 -7.25
N ALA A 7 5.09 14.31 -6.55
CA ALA A 7 4.55 13.69 -5.34
C ALA A 7 5.40 14.15 -4.14
N GLU A 8 4.82 14.94 -3.28
CA GLU A 8 5.43 15.26 -1.99
C GLU A 8 5.08 14.18 -0.99
N ILE A 9 6.10 13.55 -0.41
CA ILE A 9 5.97 12.47 0.58
C ILE A 9 6.38 13.00 1.94
N ASP A 10 5.44 13.04 2.86
CA ASP A 10 5.65 13.49 4.24
C ASP A 10 6.11 12.30 5.11
N LEU A 11 7.41 12.29 5.43
CA LEU A 11 7.99 11.23 6.27
C LEU A 11 7.61 11.39 7.75
N LYS A 12 7.26 12.60 8.23
CA LYS A 12 6.74 12.77 9.59
C LYS A 12 5.37 12.14 9.73
N ALA A 13 4.49 12.35 8.73
CA ALA A 13 3.19 11.70 8.68
C ALA A 13 3.34 10.17 8.71
N LEU A 14 4.27 9.60 7.92
CA LEU A 14 4.58 8.17 7.95
C LEU A 14 4.99 7.69 9.34
N ILE A 15 5.93 8.40 9.99
CA ILE A 15 6.42 8.05 11.32
C ILE A 15 5.28 8.12 12.33
N ASN A 16 4.48 9.16 12.30
CA ASN A 16 3.32 9.30 13.20
C ASN A 16 2.32 8.15 12.98
N ASN A 17 1.97 7.82 11.74
CA ASN A 17 1.10 6.69 11.43
C ASN A 17 1.67 5.36 11.95
N PHE A 18 2.98 5.14 11.79
CA PHE A 18 3.65 3.95 12.33
C PHE A 18 3.58 3.91 13.86
N GLN A 19 3.79 5.03 14.56
CA GLN A 19 3.69 5.11 16.02
C GLN A 19 2.26 4.88 16.51
N GLU A 20 1.25 5.41 15.83
CA GLU A 20 -0.17 5.15 16.13
C GLU A 20 -0.48 3.64 16.02
N ILE A 21 -0.04 2.99 14.92
CA ILE A 21 -0.20 1.54 14.75
C ILE A 21 0.54 0.78 15.86
N LYS A 22 1.77 1.19 16.19
CA LYS A 22 2.58 0.58 17.24
C LYS A 22 1.91 0.72 18.61
N ALA A 23 1.38 1.88 18.92
CA ALA A 23 0.65 2.13 20.16
C ALA A 23 -0.59 1.23 20.27
N LEU A 24 -1.38 1.09 19.18
CA LEU A 24 -2.54 0.22 19.18
C LEU A 24 -2.19 -1.23 19.53
N VAL A 25 -1.28 -1.83 18.75
CA VAL A 25 -0.99 -3.27 18.93
C VAL A 25 -0.30 -3.55 20.26
N LYS A 26 0.53 -2.60 20.75
CA LYS A 26 1.21 -2.72 22.02
C LYS A 26 0.28 -2.61 23.25
N ARG A 27 -0.87 -1.91 23.14
CA ARG A 27 -1.92 -1.93 24.18
C ARG A 27 -2.51 -3.31 24.41
N VAL A 28 -2.59 -4.13 23.34
CA VAL A 28 -3.12 -5.50 23.44
C VAL A 28 -2.04 -6.47 23.95
N ASN A 29 -0.83 -6.41 23.38
CA ASN A 29 0.33 -7.19 23.83
C ASN A 29 1.63 -6.48 23.38
N SER A 30 2.48 -6.16 24.35
CA SER A 30 3.76 -5.46 24.12
C SER A 30 4.73 -6.22 23.21
N ASN A 31 4.57 -7.53 23.03
CA ASN A 31 5.45 -8.38 22.25
C ASN A 31 5.04 -8.53 20.77
N ILE A 32 3.88 -7.98 20.36
CA ILE A 32 3.44 -8.06 18.97
C ILE A 32 4.44 -7.32 18.07
N LYS A 33 4.96 -8.02 17.07
CA LYS A 33 5.87 -7.46 16.05
C LYS A 33 5.11 -6.77 14.93
N ILE A 34 5.77 -5.80 14.30
CA ILE A 34 5.21 -5.08 13.14
C ILE A 34 6.05 -5.39 11.91
N ILE A 35 5.42 -5.99 10.91
CA ILE A 35 5.96 -6.22 9.58
C ILE A 35 5.40 -5.12 8.68
N ALA A 36 6.15 -4.04 8.47
CA ALA A 36 5.72 -2.92 7.64
C ALA A 36 5.74 -3.31 6.17
N ILE A 37 4.61 -3.22 5.48
CA ILE A 37 4.50 -3.61 4.06
C ILE A 37 4.91 -2.46 3.16
N VAL A 38 6.06 -2.64 2.47
CA VAL A 38 6.70 -1.64 1.59
C VAL A 38 6.79 -2.10 0.13
N LYS A 39 6.07 -3.15 -0.24
CA LYS A 39 5.97 -3.64 -1.63
C LYS A 39 5.34 -2.62 -2.58
N ALA A 40 5.45 -2.84 -3.89
CA ALA A 40 4.98 -1.94 -4.94
C ALA A 40 5.52 -0.51 -4.73
N ASP A 41 6.84 -0.45 -4.49
CA ASP A 41 7.57 0.78 -4.23
C ASP A 41 6.96 1.59 -3.07
N ALA A 42 6.69 0.90 -1.95
CA ALA A 42 5.99 1.43 -0.76
C ALA A 42 4.64 2.06 -1.15
N TYR A 43 3.81 1.32 -1.91
CA TYR A 43 2.52 1.81 -2.43
C TYR A 43 2.68 3.12 -3.22
N GLY A 44 3.74 3.22 -4.02
CA GLY A 44 4.07 4.40 -4.82
C GLY A 44 4.78 5.53 -4.06
N HIS A 45 5.05 5.38 -2.76
CA HIS A 45 5.68 6.43 -1.93
C HIS A 45 7.23 6.43 -2.01
N GLY A 46 7.85 5.42 -2.65
CA GLY A 46 9.31 5.27 -2.74
C GLY A 46 9.87 4.39 -1.63
N ALA A 47 10.06 3.10 -1.93
CA ALA A 47 10.39 2.07 -0.94
C ALA A 47 11.68 2.37 -0.16
N VAL A 48 12.70 2.96 -0.79
CA VAL A 48 13.99 3.23 -0.14
C VAL A 48 13.85 4.25 0.99
N GLU A 49 13.28 5.43 0.72
CA GLU A 49 13.18 6.49 1.73
C GLU A 49 12.15 6.13 2.83
N ILE A 50 11.06 5.45 2.46
CA ILE A 50 10.08 4.91 3.42
C ILE A 50 10.75 3.88 4.33
N SER A 51 11.52 2.94 3.77
CA SER A 51 12.22 1.91 4.56
C SER A 51 13.29 2.50 5.48
N LYS A 52 14.06 3.49 5.04
CA LYS A 52 15.00 4.23 5.91
C LYS A 52 14.30 4.89 7.09
N ALA A 53 13.16 5.55 6.81
CA ALA A 53 12.39 6.20 7.88
C ALA A 53 11.85 5.19 8.91
N LEU A 54 11.33 4.03 8.45
CA LEU A 54 10.84 2.96 9.32
C LEU A 54 11.98 2.23 10.06
N GLU A 55 13.12 2.02 9.43
CA GLU A 55 14.33 1.45 10.04
C GLU A 55 14.80 2.29 11.23
N ASN A 56 14.83 3.61 11.08
CA ASN A 56 15.15 4.54 12.16
C ASN A 56 14.12 4.52 13.31
N GLN A 57 12.93 3.98 13.08
CA GLN A 57 11.89 3.74 14.11
C GLN A 57 11.94 2.32 14.69
N HIS A 58 13.00 1.55 14.38
CA HIS A 58 13.18 0.17 14.81
C HIS A 58 12.00 -0.75 14.44
N VAL A 59 11.61 -0.71 13.18
CA VAL A 59 10.63 -1.66 12.64
C VAL A 59 11.14 -3.10 12.76
N ASP A 60 10.30 -4.04 13.14
CA ASP A 60 10.73 -5.44 13.31
C ASP A 60 11.07 -6.11 11.98
N PHE A 61 10.22 -5.90 10.95
CA PHE A 61 10.41 -6.40 9.59
C PHE A 61 9.87 -5.41 8.55
N LEU A 62 10.47 -5.42 7.39
CA LEU A 62 9.90 -4.89 6.16
C LEU A 62 9.34 -6.05 5.33
N GLY A 63 8.17 -5.88 4.71
CA GLY A 63 7.56 -6.90 3.86
C GLY A 63 7.51 -6.45 2.42
N VAL A 64 8.14 -7.21 1.52
CA VAL A 64 8.15 -6.98 0.07
C VAL A 64 7.49 -8.13 -0.69
N ALA A 65 7.08 -7.93 -1.93
CA ALA A 65 6.43 -8.96 -2.72
C ALA A 65 7.45 -9.90 -3.37
N PHE A 66 8.42 -9.35 -4.10
CA PHE A 66 9.36 -10.06 -4.95
C PHE A 66 10.81 -9.68 -4.63
N PHE A 67 11.73 -10.50 -5.12
CA PHE A 67 13.16 -10.38 -4.85
C PHE A 67 13.75 -9.05 -5.32
N GLU A 68 13.34 -8.55 -6.47
CA GLU A 68 13.82 -7.28 -7.02
C GLU A 68 13.54 -6.11 -6.08
N GLU A 69 12.41 -6.13 -5.37
CA GLU A 69 12.10 -5.10 -4.36
C GLU A 69 13.04 -5.20 -3.14
N ALA A 70 13.33 -6.43 -2.69
CA ALA A 70 14.28 -6.66 -1.61
C ALA A 70 15.69 -6.25 -2.00
N LEU A 71 16.10 -6.55 -3.24
CA LEU A 71 17.42 -6.19 -3.80
C LEU A 71 17.62 -4.69 -3.77
N ILE A 72 16.66 -3.92 -4.28
CA ILE A 72 16.71 -2.44 -4.26
C ILE A 72 16.92 -1.92 -2.83
N LEU A 73 16.20 -2.46 -1.84
CA LEU A 73 16.36 -2.06 -0.44
C LEU A 73 17.76 -2.39 0.09
N ARG A 74 18.26 -3.60 -0.16
CA ARG A 74 19.60 -4.02 0.29
C ARG A 74 20.72 -3.19 -0.35
N GLU A 75 20.66 -2.95 -1.65
CA GLU A 75 21.62 -2.12 -2.38
C GLU A 75 21.57 -0.65 -1.92
N SER A 76 20.44 -0.19 -1.41
CA SER A 76 20.29 1.14 -0.80
C SER A 76 20.72 1.19 0.67
N GLY A 77 21.26 0.10 1.22
CA GLY A 77 21.87 0.04 2.56
C GLY A 77 20.89 -0.27 3.70
N ILE A 78 19.66 -0.69 3.42
CA ILE A 78 18.68 -1.11 4.44
C ILE A 78 19.18 -2.40 5.12
N LYS A 79 19.23 -2.39 6.46
CA LYS A 79 19.69 -3.50 7.31
C LYS A 79 18.57 -4.25 8.01
N SER A 80 17.38 -3.65 8.15
CA SER A 80 16.20 -4.29 8.76
C SER A 80 15.91 -5.66 8.16
N LEU A 81 15.32 -6.56 8.92
CA LEU A 81 14.87 -7.85 8.42
C LEU A 81 13.84 -7.64 7.29
N ILE A 82 13.98 -8.40 6.20
CA ILE A 82 13.08 -8.33 5.05
C ILE A 82 12.38 -9.67 4.87
N LEU A 83 11.05 -9.66 4.93
CA LEU A 83 10.20 -10.80 4.64
C LEU A 83 9.83 -10.78 3.15
N LEU A 84 10.24 -11.81 2.41
CA LEU A 84 9.97 -12.01 0.99
C LEU A 84 8.69 -12.85 0.81
N LEU A 85 7.60 -12.22 0.35
CA LEU A 85 6.24 -12.76 0.52
C LEU A 85 5.82 -13.78 -0.54
N PHE A 86 6.29 -13.66 -1.80
CA PHE A 86 5.68 -14.36 -2.94
C PHE A 86 6.69 -14.93 -3.96
N ASP A 87 7.96 -14.94 -3.65
CA ASP A 87 9.01 -15.35 -4.57
C ASP A 87 9.49 -16.79 -4.33
N ARG A 88 10.17 -17.35 -5.33
CA ARG A 88 10.91 -18.62 -5.26
C ARG A 88 12.41 -18.43 -5.44
N GLU A 89 12.91 -17.22 -5.21
CA GLU A 89 14.34 -16.93 -5.28
C GLU A 89 15.09 -17.73 -4.19
N VAL A 90 16.16 -18.41 -4.57
CA VAL A 90 16.97 -19.22 -3.66
C VAL A 90 18.30 -18.52 -3.37
N ASP A 91 19.14 -18.29 -4.38
CA ASP A 91 20.49 -17.74 -4.18
C ASP A 91 20.47 -16.34 -3.54
N GLY A 92 19.58 -15.49 -4.00
CA GLY A 92 19.41 -14.11 -3.51
C GLY A 92 18.95 -14.06 -2.06
N VAL A 93 18.14 -15.02 -1.61
CA VAL A 93 17.70 -15.13 -0.21
C VAL A 93 18.91 -15.21 0.71
N PHE A 94 19.89 -16.05 0.40
CA PHE A 94 21.09 -16.20 1.22
C PHE A 94 22.06 -15.02 1.04
N LYS A 95 22.29 -14.60 -0.21
CA LYS A 95 23.22 -13.52 -0.53
C LYS A 95 22.84 -12.19 0.13
N TYR A 96 21.55 -11.91 0.19
CA TYR A 96 21.01 -10.64 0.70
C TYR A 96 20.35 -10.76 2.09
N ASN A 97 20.55 -11.90 2.78
CA ASN A 97 20.02 -12.16 4.11
C ASN A 97 18.51 -11.82 4.22
N LEU A 98 17.69 -12.51 3.40
CA LEU A 98 16.23 -12.35 3.38
C LEU A 98 15.56 -13.49 4.17
N THR A 99 14.35 -13.25 4.65
CA THR A 99 13.48 -14.26 5.24
C THR A 99 12.41 -14.65 4.22
N PRO A 100 12.52 -15.80 3.53
CA PRO A 100 11.53 -16.20 2.54
C PRO A 100 10.26 -16.76 3.18
N VAL A 101 9.14 -16.60 2.46
CA VAL A 101 7.86 -17.23 2.80
C VAL A 101 7.66 -18.47 1.94
N ILE A 102 7.70 -19.63 2.58
CA ILE A 102 7.44 -20.93 1.95
C ILE A 102 5.92 -21.12 1.80
N PHE A 103 5.48 -21.52 0.62
CA PHE A 103 4.07 -21.75 0.32
C PHE A 103 3.78 -23.12 -0.30
N ASP A 104 4.83 -23.95 -0.50
CA ASP A 104 4.75 -25.36 -0.87
C ASP A 104 6.00 -26.14 -0.44
N ILE A 105 5.93 -27.46 -0.52
CA ILE A 105 7.00 -28.37 -0.07
C ILE A 105 8.22 -28.32 -0.98
N GLU A 106 8.05 -28.16 -2.28
CA GLU A 106 9.18 -28.20 -3.23
C GLU A 106 10.10 -27.00 -3.01
N TYR A 107 9.54 -25.80 -2.81
CA TYR A 107 10.34 -24.63 -2.46
C TYR A 107 11.06 -24.80 -1.10
N ALA A 108 10.43 -25.46 -0.13
CA ALA A 108 11.09 -25.79 1.14
C ALA A 108 12.29 -26.70 0.94
N LYS A 109 12.19 -27.74 0.09
CA LYS A 109 13.28 -28.65 -0.24
C LYS A 109 14.45 -27.94 -0.93
N GLU A 110 14.16 -27.05 -1.88
CA GLU A 110 15.16 -26.25 -2.57
C GLU A 110 15.95 -25.39 -1.59
N LEU A 111 15.27 -24.65 -0.72
CA LEU A 111 15.86 -23.82 0.31
C LEU A 111 16.69 -24.64 1.31
N SER A 112 16.17 -25.78 1.76
CA SER A 112 16.87 -26.67 2.69
C SER A 112 18.17 -27.22 2.09
N LYS A 113 18.14 -27.67 0.82
CA LYS A 113 19.31 -28.15 0.08
C LYS A 113 20.38 -27.08 -0.02
N GLU A 114 20.00 -25.86 -0.36
CA GLU A 114 20.94 -24.76 -0.49
C GLU A 114 21.48 -24.30 0.87
N ALA A 115 20.65 -24.30 1.93
CA ALA A 115 21.06 -24.00 3.29
C ALA A 115 22.13 -24.99 3.79
N GLN A 116 21.96 -26.28 3.48
CA GLN A 116 22.94 -27.33 3.79
C GLN A 116 24.27 -27.08 3.01
N ARG A 117 24.17 -26.82 1.71
CA ARG A 117 25.35 -26.53 0.87
C ARG A 117 26.17 -25.35 1.40
N ARG A 118 25.49 -24.32 1.95
CA ARG A 118 26.13 -23.14 2.55
C ARG A 118 26.49 -23.32 4.03
N ASN A 119 26.18 -24.46 4.62
CA ASN A 119 26.36 -24.74 6.06
C ASN A 119 25.79 -23.63 6.95
N THR A 120 24.57 -23.18 6.67
CA THR A 120 23.89 -22.12 7.40
C THR A 120 22.46 -22.53 7.77
N ILE A 121 21.86 -21.89 8.77
CA ILE A 121 20.45 -22.08 9.15
C ILE A 121 19.65 -20.92 8.56
N LEU A 122 18.67 -21.22 7.71
CA LEU A 122 17.79 -20.25 7.09
C LEU A 122 16.50 -20.07 7.92
N PRO A 123 16.25 -18.86 8.46
CA PRO A 123 14.94 -18.54 9.03
C PRO A 123 13.89 -18.39 7.92
N VAL A 124 12.72 -19.02 8.12
CA VAL A 124 11.65 -19.04 7.12
C VAL A 124 10.30 -18.79 7.76
N HIS A 125 9.37 -18.17 7.01
CA HIS A 125 7.96 -18.20 7.35
C HIS A 125 7.22 -19.16 6.42
N ILE A 126 6.14 -19.77 6.89
CA ILE A 126 5.30 -20.66 6.08
C ILE A 126 3.94 -20.00 5.89
N LYS A 127 3.47 -19.95 4.65
CA LYS A 127 2.15 -19.45 4.32
C LYS A 127 1.14 -20.56 4.23
N VAL A 128 0.04 -20.40 4.99
CA VAL A 128 -1.08 -21.34 5.02
C VAL A 128 -2.36 -20.69 4.49
N GLU A 129 -3.18 -21.48 3.80
CA GLU A 129 -4.45 -21.04 3.25
C GLU A 129 -5.58 -21.22 4.28
N THR A 130 -6.22 -20.10 4.62
CA THR A 130 -7.34 -20.10 5.58
C THR A 130 -8.67 -19.61 4.98
N GLY A 131 -8.68 -19.17 3.73
CA GLY A 131 -9.88 -18.66 3.06
C GLY A 131 -9.61 -17.49 2.10
N MET A 132 -8.35 -17.29 1.66
CA MET A 132 -8.01 -16.29 0.65
C MET A 132 -8.09 -16.84 -0.78
N GLY A 133 -7.81 -18.15 -0.98
CA GLY A 133 -7.87 -18.80 -2.29
C GLY A 133 -6.80 -18.33 -3.28
N ARG A 134 -5.61 -17.93 -2.79
CA ARG A 134 -4.58 -17.34 -3.66
C ARG A 134 -3.24 -18.06 -3.64
N LEU A 135 -2.65 -18.24 -2.49
CA LEU A 135 -1.32 -18.82 -2.32
C LEU A 135 -1.17 -19.35 -0.89
N GLY A 136 -0.46 -20.48 -0.72
CA GLY A 136 -0.18 -21.09 0.58
C GLY A 136 -0.55 -22.55 0.63
N ILE A 137 -0.01 -23.26 1.61
CA ILE A 137 -0.34 -24.68 1.86
C ILE A 137 -1.82 -24.78 2.23
N HIS A 138 -2.61 -25.54 1.49
CA HIS A 138 -4.07 -25.59 1.59
C HIS A 138 -4.61 -26.95 2.06
N ASP A 139 -3.88 -28.03 1.86
CA ASP A 139 -4.24 -29.39 2.25
C ASP A 139 -3.20 -29.98 3.21
N ASN A 140 -3.61 -30.86 4.10
CA ASN A 140 -2.74 -31.54 5.08
C ASN A 140 -1.74 -30.59 5.76
N ILE A 141 -2.22 -29.36 6.10
CA ILE A 141 -1.38 -28.23 6.52
C ILE A 141 -0.45 -28.62 7.66
N THR A 142 -0.97 -29.28 8.70
CA THR A 142 -0.18 -29.66 9.89
C THR A 142 0.92 -30.65 9.53
N ASP A 143 0.62 -31.65 8.68
CA ASP A 143 1.59 -32.69 8.30
C ASP A 143 2.69 -32.09 7.40
N LYS A 144 2.32 -31.24 6.46
CA LYS A 144 3.28 -30.52 5.60
C LYS A 144 4.20 -29.60 6.41
N ILE A 145 3.68 -28.89 7.41
CA ILE A 145 4.52 -28.07 8.30
C ILE A 145 5.44 -28.97 9.13
N LYS A 146 4.95 -30.12 9.62
CA LYS A 146 5.77 -31.12 10.32
C LYS A 146 6.87 -31.70 9.43
N GLU A 147 6.60 -31.93 8.13
CA GLU A 147 7.60 -32.33 7.15
C GLU A 147 8.67 -31.23 6.99
N ILE A 148 8.27 -29.98 6.77
CA ILE A 148 9.20 -28.83 6.65
C ILE A 148 10.04 -28.66 7.93
N ALA A 149 9.44 -28.82 9.10
CA ALA A 149 10.15 -28.71 10.38
C ALA A 149 11.25 -29.77 10.59
N LYS A 150 11.19 -30.87 9.85
CA LYS A 150 12.25 -31.92 9.85
C LYS A 150 13.33 -31.72 8.81
N MET A 151 13.12 -30.74 7.88
CA MET A 151 14.12 -30.45 6.85
C MET A 151 15.35 -29.82 7.50
N PRO A 152 16.54 -30.32 7.20
CA PRO A 152 17.77 -29.80 7.79
C PRO A 152 18.00 -28.34 7.37
N ASN A 153 18.62 -27.59 8.27
CA ASN A 153 19.04 -26.21 8.04
C ASN A 153 17.91 -25.20 7.75
N LEU A 154 16.63 -25.59 7.98
CA LEU A 154 15.52 -24.62 8.02
C LEU A 154 15.07 -24.39 9.48
N ARG A 155 14.78 -23.15 9.81
CA ARG A 155 14.18 -22.74 11.08
C ARG A 155 12.86 -22.01 10.84
N ILE A 156 11.74 -22.66 11.20
CA ILE A 156 10.43 -22.04 11.05
C ILE A 156 10.28 -20.96 12.12
N GLU A 157 10.33 -19.68 11.74
CA GLU A 157 10.13 -18.53 12.62
C GLU A 157 8.69 -18.03 12.63
N GLY A 158 7.94 -18.25 11.55
CA GLY A 158 6.58 -17.77 11.45
C GLY A 158 5.65 -18.63 10.61
N ILE A 159 4.38 -18.61 10.98
CA ILE A 159 3.26 -19.12 10.18
C ILE A 159 2.36 -17.94 9.84
N MET A 160 2.11 -17.73 8.55
CA MET A 160 1.27 -16.63 8.10
C MET A 160 0.06 -17.08 7.29
N SER A 161 -1.02 -16.32 7.40
CA SER A 161 -2.13 -16.37 6.49
C SER A 161 -2.51 -14.96 6.03
N HIS A 162 -3.60 -14.81 5.27
CA HIS A 162 -4.08 -13.52 4.83
C HIS A 162 -5.60 -13.47 4.79
N LEU A 163 -6.17 -12.38 5.28
CA LEU A 163 -7.62 -12.17 5.32
C LEU A 163 -8.11 -11.70 3.95
N SER A 164 -9.16 -12.34 3.44
CA SER A 164 -9.72 -12.02 2.11
C SER A 164 -10.72 -10.87 2.14
N LYS A 165 -11.40 -10.67 3.27
CA LYS A 165 -12.40 -9.60 3.48
C LYS A 165 -12.38 -9.21 4.96
N ALA A 166 -11.36 -8.45 5.36
CA ALA A 166 -11.14 -8.14 6.77
C ALA A 166 -12.22 -7.19 7.36
N GLU A 167 -13.00 -6.52 6.51
CA GLU A 167 -14.14 -5.69 6.87
C GLU A 167 -15.36 -6.52 7.31
N ASP A 168 -15.40 -7.81 6.94
CA ASP A 168 -16.44 -8.75 7.36
C ASP A 168 -15.96 -9.52 8.59
N PHE A 169 -16.48 -9.14 9.77
CA PHE A 169 -16.08 -9.72 11.04
C PHE A 169 -16.33 -11.23 11.10
N GLN A 170 -17.51 -11.69 10.65
CA GLN A 170 -17.86 -13.11 10.73
C GLN A 170 -16.95 -13.97 9.84
N TRP A 171 -16.66 -13.50 8.62
CA TRP A 171 -15.74 -14.18 7.73
C TRP A 171 -14.30 -14.15 8.25
N THR A 172 -13.87 -13.01 8.78
CA THR A 172 -12.57 -12.86 9.43
C THR A 172 -12.39 -13.85 10.56
N MET A 173 -13.39 -14.01 11.45
CA MET A 173 -13.33 -14.95 12.55
C MET A 173 -13.26 -16.42 12.08
N LYS A 174 -13.88 -16.78 10.94
CA LYS A 174 -13.70 -18.12 10.35
C LYS A 174 -12.24 -18.38 9.97
N GLN A 175 -11.58 -17.42 9.31
CA GLN A 175 -10.16 -17.53 8.93
C GLN A 175 -9.24 -17.54 10.16
N VAL A 176 -9.50 -16.68 11.16
CA VAL A 176 -8.77 -16.62 12.44
C VAL A 176 -8.90 -17.94 13.19
N ASN A 177 -10.10 -18.52 13.31
CA ASN A 177 -10.33 -19.78 14.00
C ASN A 177 -9.62 -20.96 13.31
N LYS A 178 -9.56 -20.96 11.97
CA LYS A 178 -8.77 -21.96 11.22
C LYS A 178 -7.28 -21.83 11.56
N LEU A 179 -6.73 -20.61 11.62
CA LEU A 179 -5.35 -20.40 12.02
C LEU A 179 -5.08 -20.77 13.49
N LYS A 180 -6.01 -20.45 14.42
CA LYS A 180 -5.94 -20.88 15.83
C LYS A 180 -5.93 -22.40 15.96
N LYS A 181 -6.69 -23.13 15.14
CA LYS A 181 -6.67 -24.61 15.11
C LYS A 181 -5.30 -25.12 14.66
N ILE A 182 -4.72 -24.56 13.60
CA ILE A 182 -3.36 -24.91 13.15
C ILE A 182 -2.35 -24.65 14.28
N LYS A 183 -2.41 -23.48 14.95
CA LYS A 183 -1.53 -23.14 16.08
C LYS A 183 -1.60 -24.19 17.20
N ARG A 184 -2.80 -24.65 17.57
CA ARG A 184 -2.97 -25.71 18.58
C ARG A 184 -2.32 -27.04 18.16
N ASN A 185 -2.62 -27.50 16.94
CA ASN A 185 -2.06 -28.75 16.42
C ASN A 185 -0.52 -28.75 16.38
N LEU A 186 0.08 -27.61 15.99
CA LEU A 186 1.53 -27.47 15.95
C LEU A 186 2.15 -27.44 17.35
N LYS A 187 1.47 -26.82 18.32
CA LYS A 187 1.91 -26.82 19.73
C LYS A 187 1.98 -28.25 20.32
N GLU A 188 1.01 -29.11 19.98
CA GLU A 188 1.01 -30.50 20.37
C GLU A 188 2.21 -31.31 19.80
N LEU A 189 2.77 -30.82 18.68
CA LEU A 189 3.97 -31.35 18.04
C LEU A 189 5.27 -30.66 18.48
N ASN A 190 5.23 -29.82 19.52
CA ASN A 190 6.34 -28.97 19.98
C ASN A 190 6.91 -28.03 18.90
N ILE A 191 6.10 -27.62 17.91
CA ILE A 191 6.44 -26.63 16.88
C ILE A 191 5.78 -25.30 17.27
N ASN A 192 6.58 -24.32 17.73
CA ASN A 192 6.10 -23.09 18.34
C ASN A 192 6.61 -21.82 17.61
N PRO A 193 6.31 -21.62 16.32
CA PRO A 193 6.67 -20.39 15.61
C PRO A 193 5.74 -19.22 16.00
N SER A 194 6.09 -18.02 15.59
CA SER A 194 5.19 -16.87 15.64
C SER A 194 4.06 -17.00 14.60
N PHE A 195 2.89 -16.43 14.88
CA PHE A 195 1.74 -16.44 13.98
C PHE A 195 1.35 -15.03 13.57
N HIS A 196 0.93 -14.83 12.32
CA HIS A 196 0.42 -13.55 11.86
C HIS A 196 -0.60 -13.68 10.71
N ILE A 197 -1.69 -12.93 10.79
CA ILE A 197 -2.77 -12.91 9.79
C ILE A 197 -3.22 -11.48 9.46
N SER A 198 -3.17 -10.57 10.44
CA SER A 198 -3.72 -9.22 10.33
C SER A 198 -3.04 -8.38 9.25
N ASN A 199 -3.84 -7.81 8.36
CA ASN A 199 -3.52 -6.68 7.51
C ASN A 199 -4.02 -5.38 8.19
N SER A 200 -3.95 -4.23 7.50
CA SER A 200 -4.42 -2.95 8.03
C SER A 200 -5.86 -2.99 8.55
N ALA A 201 -6.79 -3.63 7.82
CA ALA A 201 -8.21 -3.67 8.20
C ALA A 201 -8.48 -4.49 9.47
N ALA A 202 -7.66 -5.49 9.74
CA ALA A 202 -7.86 -6.39 10.88
C ALA A 202 -7.16 -5.93 12.16
N LEU A 203 -6.47 -4.80 12.17
CA LEU A 203 -5.82 -4.27 13.36
C LEU A 203 -6.83 -3.90 14.46
N PHE A 204 -8.08 -3.73 14.11
CA PHE A 204 -9.19 -3.42 15.03
C PHE A 204 -9.77 -4.67 15.72
N TYR A 205 -9.40 -5.88 15.29
CA TYR A 205 -9.91 -7.13 15.86
C TYR A 205 -8.82 -7.78 16.73
N HIS A 206 -8.98 -7.69 18.05
CA HIS A 206 -8.02 -8.25 19.02
C HIS A 206 -7.76 -9.74 18.77
N GLU A 207 -8.75 -10.50 18.32
CA GLU A 207 -8.67 -11.92 18.04
C GLU A 207 -7.76 -12.25 16.84
N ALA A 208 -7.53 -11.28 15.97
CA ALA A 208 -6.66 -11.41 14.80
C ALA A 208 -5.23 -10.94 15.07
N LEU A 209 -4.98 -10.27 16.21
CA LEU A 209 -3.66 -9.82 16.62
C LEU A 209 -2.88 -10.98 17.26
N PHE A 210 -2.26 -11.82 16.43
CA PHE A 210 -1.39 -12.90 16.91
C PHE A 210 -0.03 -12.34 17.38
N ASP A 211 1.06 -12.98 16.98
CA ASP A 211 2.42 -12.64 17.41
C ASP A 211 3.05 -11.53 16.54
N ALA A 212 2.44 -11.25 15.35
CA ALA A 212 2.83 -10.11 14.50
C ALA A 212 1.66 -9.61 13.65
N VAL A 213 1.77 -8.36 13.16
CA VAL A 213 0.81 -7.69 12.27
C VAL A 213 1.50 -7.16 11.02
N ARG A 214 0.74 -7.01 9.92
CA ARG A 214 1.26 -6.57 8.63
C ARG A 214 0.49 -5.35 8.10
N PRO A 215 0.66 -4.16 8.72
CA PRO A 215 0.09 -2.94 8.20
C PRO A 215 0.68 -2.60 6.83
N GLY A 216 -0.19 -2.20 5.91
CA GLY A 216 0.16 -1.65 4.62
C GLY A 216 -0.41 -0.25 4.50
N ILE A 217 -1.62 -0.13 3.98
CA ILE A 217 -2.20 1.17 3.63
C ILE A 217 -2.34 2.15 4.82
N MET A 218 -2.50 1.65 6.05
CA MET A 218 -2.53 2.51 7.24
C MET A 218 -1.20 3.21 7.51
N LEU A 219 -0.07 2.63 7.13
CA LEU A 219 1.23 3.32 7.20
C LEU A 219 1.24 4.59 6.35
N TYR A 220 0.53 4.57 5.22
CA TYR A 220 0.44 5.66 4.26
C TYR A 220 -0.71 6.64 4.55
N GLY A 221 -1.40 6.47 5.69
CA GLY A 221 -2.38 7.42 6.21
C GLY A 221 -3.82 7.16 5.78
N TYR A 222 -4.15 5.93 5.36
CA TYR A 222 -5.50 5.59 4.94
C TYR A 222 -6.06 4.42 5.75
N ASN A 223 -7.26 4.61 6.29
CA ASN A 223 -8.06 3.49 6.81
C ASN A 223 -8.60 2.66 5.64
N THR A 224 -8.89 1.40 5.90
CA THR A 224 -9.44 0.47 4.91
C THR A 224 -10.94 0.64 4.69
N LYS A 225 -11.63 1.35 5.57
CA LYS A 225 -13.02 1.79 5.41
C LYS A 225 -13.05 3.30 5.20
N ASN A 226 -14.03 3.76 4.40
CA ASN A 226 -14.27 5.19 4.21
C ASN A 226 -14.63 5.81 5.57
N ASN A 227 -14.04 6.97 5.92
CA ASN A 227 -14.29 7.68 7.19
C ASN A 227 -15.76 8.07 7.43
N ASN A 228 -16.66 7.79 6.47
CA ASN A 228 -18.11 7.97 6.61
C ASN A 228 -18.80 6.81 7.33
N ASP A 229 -18.13 5.67 7.58
CA ASP A 229 -18.66 4.57 8.40
C ASP A 229 -18.61 4.98 9.88
N LYS A 230 -19.75 5.33 10.45
CA LYS A 230 -19.93 5.79 11.84
C LYS A 230 -19.46 4.79 12.90
N ASP A 231 -19.35 3.51 12.55
CA ASP A 231 -18.96 2.44 13.49
C ASP A 231 -17.46 2.41 13.84
N LEU A 232 -16.63 3.24 13.19
CA LEU A 232 -15.19 3.35 13.51
C LEU A 232 -14.84 4.61 14.33
N SER A 233 -15.85 5.43 14.68
CA SER A 233 -15.65 6.71 15.39
C SER A 233 -15.13 6.56 16.84
N GLU A 234 -15.28 5.40 17.46
CA GLU A 234 -14.81 5.16 18.84
C GLU A 234 -13.33 4.78 18.96
N ASN A 235 -12.66 4.43 17.82
CA ASN A 235 -11.23 4.15 17.76
C ASN A 235 -10.57 4.96 16.64
N ALA A 236 -10.81 6.26 16.60
CA ALA A 236 -10.26 7.14 15.58
C ALA A 236 -8.74 7.19 15.65
N PHE A 237 -8.06 6.46 14.75
CA PHE A 237 -6.65 6.70 14.47
C PHE A 237 -6.51 8.06 13.83
N ASN A 238 -5.59 8.83 14.35
CA ASN A 238 -5.22 10.11 13.74
C ASN A 238 -4.21 9.87 12.60
N LEU A 239 -4.63 9.08 11.59
CA LEU A 239 -3.80 8.80 10.44
C LEU A 239 -3.77 10.01 9.50
N THR A 240 -2.57 10.36 9.06
CA THR A 240 -2.33 11.47 8.14
C THR A 240 -1.85 10.91 6.80
N PRO A 241 -2.55 11.20 5.67
CA PRO A 241 -2.06 10.83 4.35
C PRO A 241 -0.64 11.35 4.09
N CYS A 242 0.25 10.46 3.65
CA CYS A 242 1.66 10.77 3.46
C CYS A 242 1.96 11.40 2.11
N MET A 243 1.07 11.26 1.11
CA MET A 243 1.31 11.69 -0.27
C MET A 243 0.41 12.87 -0.66
N THR A 244 1.05 13.90 -1.22
CA THR A 244 0.37 14.96 -1.96
C THR A 244 0.88 14.95 -3.40
N VAL A 245 -0.03 14.83 -4.39
CA VAL A 245 0.32 14.88 -5.83
C VAL A 245 -0.17 16.18 -6.42
N LYS A 246 0.76 16.90 -7.05
CA LYS A 246 0.50 18.21 -7.59
C LYS A 246 1.21 18.49 -8.91
N THR A 247 0.67 19.42 -9.64
CA THR A 247 1.23 19.97 -10.89
C THR A 247 0.92 21.46 -11.01
N LYS A 248 0.95 22.01 -12.21
CA LYS A 248 0.68 23.43 -12.48
C LYS A 248 -0.24 23.59 -13.67
N ILE A 249 -0.95 24.73 -13.74
CA ILE A 249 -1.70 25.09 -14.93
C ILE A 249 -0.71 25.38 -16.07
N LEU A 250 -0.88 24.70 -17.19
CA LEU A 250 -0.05 24.84 -18.39
C LEU A 250 -0.55 25.96 -19.32
N ASP A 251 -1.88 26.05 -19.46
CA ASP A 251 -2.55 27.04 -20.33
C ASP A 251 -3.95 27.34 -19.79
N ILE A 252 -4.47 28.53 -20.13
CA ILE A 252 -5.82 28.98 -19.77
C ILE A 252 -6.50 29.55 -21.02
N ARG A 253 -7.70 29.04 -21.31
CA ARG A 253 -8.49 29.43 -22.49
C ARG A 253 -9.86 29.93 -22.09
N LYS A 254 -10.21 31.11 -22.55
CA LYS A 254 -11.57 31.64 -22.47
C LYS A 254 -12.34 31.17 -23.70
N LEU A 255 -13.34 30.32 -23.51
CA LEU A 255 -14.08 29.68 -24.59
C LEU A 255 -15.56 30.06 -24.55
N PRO A 256 -16.19 30.37 -25.71
CA PRO A 256 -17.60 30.70 -25.77
C PRO A 256 -18.50 29.51 -25.46
N LYS A 257 -19.77 29.82 -25.19
CA LYS A 257 -20.83 28.76 -25.07
C LYS A 257 -20.88 27.91 -26.34
N GLY A 258 -21.09 26.62 -26.19
CA GLY A 258 -21.22 25.66 -27.29
C GLY A 258 -19.88 25.07 -27.76
N THR A 259 -18.75 25.43 -27.10
CA THR A 259 -17.43 24.87 -27.47
C THR A 259 -17.25 23.45 -26.92
N PRO A 260 -16.93 22.45 -27.78
CA PRO A 260 -16.60 21.11 -27.33
C PRO A 260 -15.20 21.06 -26.71
N ILE A 261 -15.05 20.26 -25.61
CA ILE A 261 -13.79 20.09 -24.91
C ILE A 261 -13.29 18.65 -25.07
N SER A 262 -12.04 18.50 -25.52
CA SER A 262 -11.32 17.22 -25.59
C SER A 262 -11.91 16.22 -26.59
N TYR A 263 -11.35 15.01 -26.59
CA TYR A 263 -11.74 13.90 -27.47
C TYR A 263 -13.20 13.48 -27.27
N GLY A 264 -13.86 13.15 -28.38
CA GLY A 264 -15.23 12.63 -28.37
C GLY A 264 -16.30 13.66 -28.04
N LYS A 265 -15.94 14.93 -27.83
CA LYS A 265 -16.90 16.01 -27.52
C LYS A 265 -17.83 15.64 -26.35
N THR A 266 -17.29 14.93 -25.34
CA THR A 266 -18.08 14.42 -24.20
C THR A 266 -18.50 15.53 -23.24
N PHE A 267 -17.93 16.74 -23.37
CA PHE A 267 -18.30 17.94 -22.66
C PHE A 267 -18.41 19.09 -23.65
N ILE A 268 -19.48 19.91 -23.50
CA ILE A 268 -19.71 21.13 -24.29
C ILE A 268 -19.97 22.27 -23.30
N THR A 269 -19.31 23.39 -23.46
CA THR A 269 -19.48 24.57 -22.59
C THR A 269 -20.92 25.08 -22.63
N LYS A 270 -21.56 25.22 -21.45
CA LYS A 270 -22.95 25.67 -21.32
C LYS A 270 -23.06 27.22 -21.25
N ARG A 271 -21.94 27.90 -21.04
CA ARG A 271 -21.76 29.36 -20.94
C ARG A 271 -20.35 29.72 -21.42
N GLU A 272 -20.01 30.97 -21.50
CA GLU A 272 -18.62 31.38 -21.62
C GLU A 272 -17.84 30.80 -20.41
N SER A 273 -16.76 30.07 -20.66
CA SER A 273 -16.05 29.30 -19.66
C SER A 273 -14.55 29.51 -19.73
N LEU A 274 -13.92 29.55 -18.55
CA LEU A 274 -12.47 29.58 -18.41
C LEU A 274 -11.96 28.17 -18.21
N ILE A 275 -11.24 27.64 -19.20
CA ILE A 275 -10.76 26.26 -19.18
C ILE A 275 -9.25 26.22 -18.97
N GLY A 276 -8.82 25.58 -17.89
CA GLY A 276 -7.41 25.31 -17.61
C GLY A 276 -6.96 24.00 -18.24
N VAL A 277 -5.76 24.00 -18.81
CA VAL A 277 -5.07 22.79 -19.31
C VAL A 277 -4.01 22.40 -18.29
N VAL A 278 -4.07 21.16 -17.83
CA VAL A 278 -3.19 20.62 -16.78
C VAL A 278 -2.35 19.49 -17.37
N PRO A 279 -1.00 19.51 -17.22
CA PRO A 279 -0.10 18.51 -17.80
C PRO A 279 -0.07 17.23 -16.93
N ILE A 280 -1.18 16.52 -16.94
CA ILE A 280 -1.35 15.17 -16.40
C ILE A 280 -2.40 14.42 -17.22
N GLY A 281 -2.13 13.16 -17.48
CA GLY A 281 -3.04 12.26 -18.18
C GLY A 281 -2.85 10.80 -17.76
N TYR A 282 -3.41 9.88 -18.56
CA TYR A 282 -3.33 8.47 -18.19
C TYR A 282 -1.92 7.86 -18.32
N ALA A 283 -1.00 8.47 -19.09
CA ALA A 283 0.42 8.09 -19.09
C ALA A 283 1.12 8.39 -17.76
N ASP A 284 0.56 9.33 -16.97
CA ASP A 284 1.05 9.72 -15.66
C ASP A 284 0.32 9.03 -14.51
N GLY A 285 -0.55 8.06 -14.82
CA GLY A 285 -1.34 7.33 -13.83
C GLY A 285 -2.66 8.00 -13.44
N TYR A 286 -3.07 9.06 -14.14
CA TYR A 286 -4.38 9.70 -13.92
C TYR A 286 -5.42 9.05 -14.84
N PHE A 287 -6.27 8.20 -14.29
CA PHE A 287 -7.13 7.27 -15.04
C PHE A 287 -8.06 7.95 -16.03
N ARG A 288 -8.16 7.41 -17.25
CA ARG A 288 -9.06 7.93 -18.28
C ARG A 288 -10.54 7.93 -17.87
N ILE A 289 -10.96 7.01 -16.99
CA ILE A 289 -12.32 6.91 -16.45
C ILE A 289 -12.72 8.10 -15.57
N LEU A 290 -11.75 8.92 -15.13
CA LEU A 290 -11.98 10.17 -14.36
C LEU A 290 -12.55 11.30 -15.23
N SER A 291 -12.64 11.14 -16.54
CA SER A 291 -13.23 12.07 -17.49
C SER A 291 -14.64 12.51 -17.05
N ASN A 292 -14.86 13.81 -16.96
CA ASN A 292 -16.13 14.44 -16.56
C ASN A 292 -16.62 14.08 -15.13
N LYS A 293 -15.83 13.38 -14.32
CA LYS A 293 -16.22 12.92 -12.97
C LYS A 293 -15.37 13.53 -11.87
N ALA A 294 -14.06 13.56 -12.10
CA ALA A 294 -13.12 13.96 -11.08
C ALA A 294 -13.05 15.48 -10.89
N LYS A 295 -12.37 15.87 -9.83
CA LYS A 295 -12.05 17.25 -9.51
C LYS A 295 -10.57 17.40 -9.21
N MET A 296 -10.04 18.62 -9.35
CA MET A 296 -8.73 19.03 -8.87
C MET A 296 -8.91 20.27 -8.01
N ILE A 297 -7.89 20.63 -7.20
CA ILE A 297 -7.98 21.84 -6.37
C ILE A 297 -7.02 22.89 -6.95
N VAL A 298 -7.54 24.10 -7.15
CA VAL A 298 -6.80 25.29 -7.59
C VAL A 298 -7.15 26.43 -6.64
N LYS A 299 -6.13 27.09 -6.05
CA LYS A 299 -6.35 28.21 -5.08
C LYS A 299 -7.36 27.87 -3.98
N GLY A 300 -7.31 26.65 -3.44
CA GLY A 300 -8.20 26.20 -2.37
C GLY A 300 -9.67 25.99 -2.78
N LYS A 301 -9.97 25.90 -4.09
CA LYS A 301 -11.29 25.61 -4.64
C LYS A 301 -11.26 24.43 -5.58
N ARG A 302 -12.36 23.65 -5.62
CA ARG A 302 -12.49 22.49 -6.51
C ARG A 302 -12.83 22.94 -7.93
N ALA A 303 -12.01 22.53 -8.90
CA ALA A 303 -12.23 22.66 -10.34
C ALA A 303 -12.65 21.30 -10.92
N ASN A 304 -13.75 21.25 -11.66
CA ASN A 304 -14.22 20.00 -12.28
C ASN A 304 -13.34 19.62 -13.47
N VAL A 305 -13.02 18.35 -13.61
CA VAL A 305 -12.45 17.79 -14.83
C VAL A 305 -13.55 17.78 -15.91
N VAL A 306 -13.27 18.39 -17.07
CA VAL A 306 -14.20 18.56 -18.17
C VAL A 306 -13.65 17.99 -19.46
N GLY A 307 -14.45 17.17 -20.14
CA GLY A 307 -14.05 16.42 -21.31
C GLY A 307 -13.24 15.17 -20.97
N THR A 308 -12.73 14.52 -22.00
CA THR A 308 -11.97 13.26 -21.87
C THR A 308 -10.54 13.53 -21.39
N VAL A 309 -10.10 12.81 -20.37
CA VAL A 309 -8.68 12.76 -19.94
C VAL A 309 -7.85 12.20 -21.09
N CYS A 310 -6.84 12.97 -21.52
CA CYS A 310 -5.93 12.58 -22.60
C CYS A 310 -4.71 11.79 -22.07
N MET A 311 -3.78 11.45 -22.95
CA MET A 311 -2.55 10.75 -22.59
C MET A 311 -1.72 11.57 -21.59
N ASP A 312 -1.51 12.85 -21.86
CA ASP A 312 -0.59 13.73 -21.13
C ASP A 312 -1.28 15.00 -20.57
N LEU A 313 -2.56 15.23 -20.92
CA LEU A 313 -3.28 16.46 -20.59
C LEU A 313 -4.68 16.17 -20.05
N THR A 314 -5.11 17.02 -19.12
CA THR A 314 -6.48 17.05 -18.57
C THR A 314 -6.99 18.48 -18.54
N MET A 315 -8.24 18.69 -18.91
CA MET A 315 -8.89 19.99 -18.86
C MET A 315 -9.74 20.12 -17.62
N ILE A 316 -9.69 21.31 -16.98
CA ILE A 316 -10.48 21.65 -15.80
C ILE A 316 -11.24 22.96 -16.00
N ASP A 317 -12.44 23.05 -15.42
CA ASP A 317 -13.26 24.25 -15.43
C ASP A 317 -12.84 25.21 -14.31
N LEU A 318 -12.27 26.34 -14.67
CA LEU A 318 -11.78 27.40 -13.78
C LEU A 318 -12.75 28.57 -13.67
N THR A 319 -13.93 28.53 -14.31
CA THR A 319 -14.84 29.66 -14.47
C THR A 319 -15.24 30.34 -13.15
N GLU A 320 -15.38 29.54 -12.07
CA GLU A 320 -15.76 30.06 -10.75
C GLU A 320 -14.54 30.36 -9.84
N ILE A 321 -13.32 30.25 -10.34
CA ILE A 321 -12.10 30.49 -9.57
C ILE A 321 -11.46 31.80 -10.00
N GLN A 322 -11.41 32.77 -9.10
CA GLN A 322 -10.86 34.10 -9.37
C GLN A 322 -9.33 34.11 -9.38
N ASP A 323 -8.76 35.07 -10.09
CA ASP A 323 -7.33 35.41 -10.12
C ASP A 323 -6.42 34.20 -10.47
N VAL A 324 -6.89 33.29 -11.32
CA VAL A 324 -6.13 32.14 -11.79
C VAL A 324 -5.16 32.55 -12.90
N SER A 325 -3.94 32.07 -12.81
CA SER A 325 -2.86 32.33 -13.76
C SER A 325 -2.17 31.02 -14.22
N ILE A 326 -1.56 31.08 -15.41
CA ILE A 326 -0.65 30.03 -15.88
C ILE A 326 0.48 29.86 -14.86
N GLY A 327 0.81 28.60 -14.50
CA GLY A 327 1.79 28.29 -13.48
C GLY A 327 1.24 28.12 -12.07
N ASP A 328 -0.03 28.48 -11.81
CA ASP A 328 -0.67 28.22 -10.53
C ASP A 328 -0.70 26.73 -10.21
N GLU A 329 -0.51 26.39 -8.93
CA GLU A 329 -0.49 25.03 -8.44
C GLU A 329 -1.88 24.36 -8.57
N VAL A 330 -1.86 23.12 -9.01
CA VAL A 330 -3.03 22.24 -9.11
C VAL A 330 -2.79 21.02 -8.24
N ILE A 331 -3.62 20.81 -7.22
CA ILE A 331 -3.58 19.62 -6.38
C ILE A 331 -4.50 18.55 -6.99
N ILE A 332 -3.91 17.37 -7.23
CA ILE A 332 -4.59 16.19 -7.78
C ILE A 332 -5.02 15.28 -6.64
N LEU A 333 -4.13 15.08 -5.68
CA LEU A 333 -4.31 14.33 -4.44
C LEU A 333 -3.70 15.13 -3.30
N GLY A 334 -4.42 15.38 -2.22
CA GLY A 334 -3.91 16.14 -1.06
C GLY A 334 -4.84 17.25 -0.62
N PHE A 335 -4.25 18.29 -0.03
CA PHE A 335 -4.98 19.38 0.63
C PHE A 335 -4.53 20.73 0.08
N SER A 336 -5.47 21.69 0.00
CA SER A 336 -5.20 23.09 -0.26
C SER A 336 -6.30 23.96 0.36
N GLY A 337 -5.94 24.82 1.34
CA GLY A 337 -6.92 25.56 2.13
C GLY A 337 -7.82 24.59 2.91
N ASN A 338 -9.12 24.79 2.79
CA ASN A 338 -10.13 23.91 3.43
C ASN A 338 -10.56 22.72 2.54
N GLU A 339 -10.06 22.66 1.32
CA GLU A 339 -10.39 21.61 0.36
C GLU A 339 -9.40 20.45 0.42
N LYS A 340 -9.92 19.24 0.23
CA LYS A 340 -9.12 18.02 0.13
C LYS A 340 -9.62 17.12 -0.99
N ILE A 341 -8.70 16.41 -1.62
CA ILE A 341 -8.97 15.26 -2.50
C ILE A 341 -8.15 14.11 -1.97
N THR A 342 -8.80 13.08 -1.50
CA THR A 342 -8.19 11.88 -0.92
C THR A 342 -8.04 10.78 -1.97
N ALA A 343 -7.27 9.73 -1.66
CA ALA A 343 -7.24 8.54 -2.52
C ALA A 343 -8.59 7.82 -2.56
N TRP A 344 -9.43 7.97 -1.53
CA TRP A 344 -10.81 7.48 -1.54
C TRP A 344 -11.68 8.24 -2.55
N ASP A 345 -11.61 9.58 -2.59
CA ASP A 345 -12.37 10.38 -3.56
C ASP A 345 -12.04 9.93 -5.01
N ILE A 346 -10.74 9.80 -5.32
CA ILE A 346 -10.31 9.38 -6.67
C ILE A 346 -10.73 7.92 -6.94
N ALA A 347 -10.61 7.03 -5.96
CA ALA A 347 -11.02 5.64 -6.08
C ALA A 347 -12.53 5.52 -6.37
N ASP A 348 -13.36 6.29 -5.66
CA ASP A 348 -14.81 6.34 -5.88
C ASP A 348 -15.16 6.84 -7.30
N TRP A 349 -14.51 7.93 -7.76
CA TRP A 349 -14.72 8.43 -9.13
C TRP A 349 -14.25 7.45 -10.21
N ALA A 350 -13.22 6.67 -9.92
CA ALA A 350 -12.64 5.69 -10.84
C ALA A 350 -13.23 4.27 -10.70
N ASN A 351 -14.10 4.04 -9.72
CA ASN A 351 -14.63 2.72 -9.37
C ASN A 351 -13.52 1.70 -9.09
N THR A 352 -12.59 2.09 -8.21
CA THR A 352 -11.43 1.27 -7.80
C THR A 352 -11.17 1.42 -6.30
N ILE A 353 -9.94 1.14 -5.86
CA ILE A 353 -9.50 1.19 -4.46
C ILE A 353 -8.33 2.17 -4.27
N PRO A 354 -8.17 2.78 -3.07
CA PRO A 354 -7.09 3.72 -2.78
C PRO A 354 -5.69 3.21 -3.08
N TYR A 355 -5.46 1.90 -2.94
CA TYR A 355 -4.18 1.25 -3.26
C TYR A 355 -3.75 1.50 -4.71
N GLU A 356 -4.66 1.28 -5.66
CA GLU A 356 -4.39 1.48 -7.07
C GLU A 356 -4.12 2.95 -7.40
N VAL A 357 -4.89 3.87 -6.79
CA VAL A 357 -4.70 5.31 -6.95
C VAL A 357 -3.30 5.74 -6.49
N LEU A 358 -2.90 5.34 -5.29
CA LEU A 358 -1.60 5.71 -4.70
C LEU A 358 -0.43 5.17 -5.53
N ILE A 359 -0.49 3.88 -5.90
CA ILE A 359 0.54 3.24 -6.72
C ILE A 359 0.63 3.93 -8.09
N SER A 360 -0.50 4.17 -8.74
CA SER A 360 -0.55 4.72 -10.08
C SER A 360 0.04 6.13 -10.15
N LEU A 361 -0.42 7.03 -9.28
CA LEU A 361 0.06 8.41 -9.24
C LEU A 361 1.50 8.51 -8.71
N GLY A 362 1.81 7.81 -7.63
CA GLY A 362 3.12 7.89 -6.98
C GLY A 362 4.27 7.31 -7.80
N SER A 363 4.01 6.27 -8.62
CA SER A 363 5.04 5.65 -9.46
C SER A 363 5.50 6.52 -10.62
N LYS A 364 4.66 7.45 -11.06
CA LYS A 364 4.90 8.30 -12.24
C LYS A 364 5.38 9.69 -11.89
N ALA A 365 5.10 10.18 -10.68
CA ALA A 365 5.47 11.50 -10.22
C ALA A 365 6.95 11.58 -9.78
N ILE A 366 7.54 12.76 -9.91
CA ILE A 366 8.83 13.07 -9.29
C ILE A 366 8.63 13.21 -7.79
N ARG A 367 9.21 12.32 -7.00
CA ARG A 367 9.03 12.34 -5.54
C ARG A 367 9.94 13.34 -4.87
N LYS A 368 9.39 14.07 -3.92
CA LYS A 368 10.09 14.97 -3.00
C LYS A 368 9.74 14.57 -1.57
N TYR A 369 10.74 14.29 -0.76
CA TYR A 369 10.54 13.87 0.63
C TYR A 369 10.67 15.06 1.58
N LYS A 370 9.63 15.27 2.40
CA LYS A 370 9.61 16.21 3.53
C LYS A 370 9.98 15.45 4.81
N LYS A 371 11.00 15.98 5.52
CA LYS A 371 11.51 15.42 6.78
C LYS A 371 10.91 16.14 7.98
#